data_21dfb59f472e5b0f909559ba51d08aeb
#
_entry.id   21dfb59f472e5b0f909559ba51d08aeb
#
_cell.length_a   1.000
_cell.length_b   1.000
_cell.length_c   1.000
_cell.angle_alpha   90.00
_cell.angle_beta   90.00
_cell.angle_gamma   90.00
#
_symmetry.space_group_name_H-M   'P 1'
#
loop_
_entity.id
_entity.type
_entity.pdbx_description
1 polymer ?
#
loop_
_entity_poly.entity_id
_entity_poly.type
_entity_poly.pdbx_seq_one_letter_code
_entity_poly.pdbx_strand_id
1 'polypeptide(L)'
;FLPHLREYFGDSYLRFLLPGAVLLMEAIFWFVHVWYSHRENVVYSNDSKINLAVNRLTKRVWSGMWIASNYLMLLSMAILLIPLAVRGSTTTLEFFLFLAIQITVIVLITASILWLENKRNDILSADRSPLLVDDDLYWKNGWYSNPDDKRFFVQDRMCSANFSMNMAKPAAKAITGTITAG
;
A
#
# COMPACT_ATOMS: atom_id res chain seq x y z
N PHE A 1 -35.11 -11.06 -2.03
CA PHE A 1 -33.81 -11.10 -2.70
C PHE A 1 -32.64 -11.21 -1.72
N LEU A 2 -32.58 -10.45 -0.64
CA LEU A 2 -31.68 -10.60 0.50
C LEU A 2 -32.44 -10.12 1.75
N PRO A 3 -33.32 -10.96 2.30
CA PRO A 3 -34.33 -10.53 3.26
C PRO A 3 -33.75 -9.93 4.53
N HIS A 4 -32.60 -10.40 4.97
CA HIS A 4 -31.96 -9.94 6.21
C HIS A 4 -31.07 -8.70 6.04
N LEU A 5 -30.77 -8.25 4.80
CA LEU A 5 -29.99 -7.02 4.60
C LEU A 5 -30.71 -5.80 5.17
N ARG A 6 -32.02 -5.69 4.93
CA ARG A 6 -32.80 -4.57 5.45
C ARG A 6 -32.86 -4.60 6.97
N GLU A 7 -32.98 -5.75 7.56
CA GLU A 7 -32.96 -5.93 9.02
C GLU A 7 -31.59 -5.61 9.60
N TYR A 8 -30.50 -6.09 8.94
CA TYR A 8 -29.12 -5.80 9.36
C TYR A 8 -28.78 -4.33 9.26
N PHE A 9 -29.08 -3.70 8.13
CA PHE A 9 -28.72 -2.29 7.95
C PHE A 9 -29.67 -1.34 8.66
N GLY A 10 -30.96 -1.68 8.89
CA GLY A 10 -31.93 -0.92 9.67
C GLY A 10 -31.66 0.61 9.72
N ASP A 11 -32.01 1.24 10.82
CA ASP A 11 -31.79 2.68 11.02
C ASP A 11 -30.41 3.03 11.65
N SER A 12 -29.56 2.02 11.91
CA SER A 12 -28.28 2.26 12.56
C SER A 12 -27.14 2.43 11.55
N TYR A 13 -26.62 3.64 11.43
CA TYR A 13 -25.44 3.95 10.62
C TYR A 13 -24.19 3.16 11.03
N LEU A 14 -24.11 2.67 12.27
CA LEU A 14 -22.99 1.86 12.76
C LEU A 14 -22.83 0.55 11.98
N ARG A 15 -23.92 0.02 11.41
CA ARG A 15 -23.91 -1.21 10.61
C ARG A 15 -23.18 -1.03 9.26
N PHE A 16 -23.03 0.21 8.79
CA PHE A 16 -22.26 0.53 7.59
C PHE A 16 -20.76 0.68 7.84
N LEU A 17 -20.33 0.75 9.12
CA LEU A 17 -18.91 0.97 9.44
C LEU A 17 -18.01 -0.15 8.88
N LEU A 18 -18.34 -1.41 9.09
CA LEU A 18 -17.51 -2.51 8.61
C LEU A 18 -17.49 -2.60 7.09
N PRO A 19 -18.62 -2.65 6.37
CA PRO A 19 -18.63 -2.62 4.91
C PRO A 19 -17.93 -1.36 4.35
N GLY A 20 -18.19 -0.21 4.96
CA GLY A 20 -17.57 1.05 4.54
C GLY A 20 -16.05 1.08 4.71
N ALA A 21 -15.54 0.55 5.83
CA ALA A 21 -14.11 0.43 6.08
C ALA A 21 -13.43 -0.49 5.04
N VAL A 22 -14.05 -1.61 4.71
CA VAL A 22 -13.48 -2.52 3.71
C VAL A 22 -13.53 -1.90 2.31
N LEU A 23 -14.63 -1.28 1.90
CA LEU A 23 -14.70 -0.56 0.62
C LEU A 23 -13.65 0.54 0.52
N LEU A 24 -13.37 1.25 1.61
CA LEU A 24 -12.29 2.23 1.68
C LEU A 24 -10.92 1.57 1.49
N MET A 25 -10.66 0.45 2.15
CA MET A 25 -9.41 -0.31 2.00
C MET A 25 -9.24 -0.83 0.56
N GLU A 26 -10.31 -1.34 -0.06
CA GLU A 26 -10.31 -1.76 -1.46
C GLU A 26 -9.92 -0.59 -2.39
N ALA A 27 -10.53 0.58 -2.18
CA ALA A 27 -10.21 1.77 -2.95
C ALA A 27 -8.74 2.19 -2.77
N ILE A 28 -8.21 2.13 -1.54
CA ILE A 28 -6.81 2.42 -1.23
C ILE A 28 -5.88 1.41 -1.93
N PHE A 29 -6.15 0.11 -1.82
CA PHE A 29 -5.32 -0.93 -2.44
C PHE A 29 -5.30 -0.80 -3.97
N TRP A 30 -6.47 -0.52 -4.57
CA TRP A 30 -6.57 -0.28 -6.00
C TRP A 30 -5.82 0.99 -6.43
N PHE A 31 -5.96 2.09 -5.68
CA PHE A 31 -5.24 3.34 -5.92
C PHE A 31 -3.73 3.12 -5.86
N VAL A 32 -3.24 2.45 -4.82
CA VAL A 32 -1.80 2.18 -4.66
C VAL A 32 -1.29 1.28 -5.78
N HIS A 33 -2.06 0.26 -6.21
CA HIS A 33 -1.73 -0.56 -7.36
C HIS A 33 -1.55 0.27 -8.64
N VAL A 34 -2.52 1.13 -8.96
CA VAL A 34 -2.47 1.99 -10.14
C VAL A 34 -1.28 2.95 -10.06
N TRP A 35 -1.09 3.58 -8.91
CA TRP A 35 0.02 4.50 -8.69
C TRP A 35 1.39 3.83 -8.87
N TYR A 36 1.61 2.64 -8.29
CA TYR A 36 2.86 1.89 -8.48
C TYR A 36 3.09 1.48 -9.92
N SER A 37 2.05 1.12 -10.64
CA SER A 37 2.14 0.71 -12.04
C SER A 37 2.61 1.85 -12.96
N HIS A 38 2.20 3.09 -12.67
CA HIS A 38 2.43 4.25 -13.52
C HIS A 38 3.52 5.20 -13.02
N ARG A 39 4.07 4.98 -11.82
CA ARG A 39 5.09 5.86 -11.27
C ARG A 39 6.35 5.90 -12.16
N GLU A 40 7.06 7.01 -12.10
CA GLU A 40 8.36 7.18 -12.74
C GLU A 40 9.41 6.18 -12.21
N ASN A 41 10.39 5.86 -13.04
CA ASN A 41 11.50 5.01 -12.63
C ASN A 41 12.47 5.79 -11.75
N VAL A 42 12.94 5.15 -10.69
CA VAL A 42 14.01 5.70 -9.84
C VAL A 42 15.35 5.31 -10.42
N VAL A 43 16.31 6.24 -10.40
CA VAL A 43 17.68 6.00 -10.86
C VAL A 43 18.54 5.59 -9.65
N TYR A 44 19.10 4.39 -9.68
CA TYR A 44 19.94 3.83 -8.60
C TYR A 44 21.40 3.72 -8.99
N SER A 45 21.69 3.61 -10.29
CA SER A 45 23.00 3.29 -10.86
C SER A 45 23.24 4.08 -12.14
N ASN A 46 24.50 4.21 -12.53
CA ASN A 46 24.89 4.66 -13.86
C ASN A 46 24.64 3.58 -14.95
N ASP A 47 24.42 2.31 -14.55
CA ASP A 47 24.02 1.23 -15.45
C ASP A 47 22.49 1.20 -15.65
N SER A 48 22.07 1.44 -16.88
CA SER A 48 20.65 1.42 -17.26
C SER A 48 20.00 0.04 -17.08
N LYS A 49 20.76 -1.05 -17.19
CA LYS A 49 20.25 -2.43 -16.99
C LYS A 49 19.88 -2.67 -15.53
N ILE A 50 20.73 -2.22 -14.60
CA ILE A 50 20.47 -2.30 -13.16
C ILE A 50 19.22 -1.48 -12.82
N ASN A 51 19.14 -0.23 -13.30
CA ASN A 51 17.96 0.61 -13.09
C ASN A 51 16.68 -0.06 -13.61
N LEU A 52 16.75 -0.65 -14.80
CA LEU A 52 15.60 -1.33 -15.40
C LEU A 52 15.19 -2.56 -14.58
N ALA A 53 16.17 -3.37 -14.14
CA ALA A 53 15.92 -4.59 -13.36
C ALA A 53 15.26 -4.25 -12.02
N VAL A 54 15.82 -3.30 -11.26
CA VAL A 54 15.28 -2.88 -9.95
C VAL A 54 13.89 -2.28 -10.08
N ASN A 55 13.68 -1.36 -11.05
CA ASN A 55 12.36 -0.73 -11.23
C ASN A 55 11.29 -1.73 -11.67
N ARG A 56 11.60 -2.65 -12.60
CA ARG A 56 10.67 -3.71 -13.03
C ARG A 56 10.31 -4.64 -11.88
N LEU A 57 11.30 -5.08 -11.11
CA LEU A 57 11.09 -5.93 -9.94
C LEU A 57 10.17 -5.22 -8.93
N THR A 58 10.50 -3.99 -8.56
CA THR A 58 9.74 -3.20 -7.60
C THR A 58 8.30 -3.00 -8.05
N LYS A 59 8.08 -2.53 -9.28
CA LYS A 59 6.72 -2.31 -9.83
C LYS A 59 5.91 -3.60 -9.86
N ARG A 60 6.51 -4.72 -10.29
CA ARG A 60 5.82 -6.01 -10.39
C ARG A 60 5.40 -6.54 -9.02
N VAL A 61 6.31 -6.48 -8.03
CA VAL A 61 6.03 -7.02 -6.69
C VAL A 61 4.98 -6.17 -5.98
N TRP A 62 5.17 -4.85 -5.95
CA TRP A 62 4.19 -3.96 -5.30
C TRP A 62 2.81 -4.05 -5.96
N SER A 63 2.75 -3.98 -7.28
CA SER A 63 1.49 -4.08 -8.01
C SER A 63 0.81 -5.43 -7.79
N GLY A 64 1.54 -6.54 -7.88
CA GLY A 64 1.01 -7.88 -7.67
C GLY A 64 0.53 -8.11 -6.22
N MET A 65 1.29 -7.63 -5.25
CA MET A 65 0.93 -7.70 -3.83
C MET A 65 -0.39 -6.98 -3.54
N TRP A 66 -0.55 -5.75 -4.03
CA TRP A 66 -1.78 -4.98 -3.80
C TRP A 66 -2.99 -5.60 -4.50
N ILE A 67 -2.84 -6.13 -5.72
CA ILE A 67 -3.91 -6.87 -6.40
C ILE A 67 -4.30 -8.11 -5.60
N ALA A 68 -3.33 -8.92 -5.17
CA ALA A 68 -3.61 -10.13 -4.39
C ALA A 68 -4.30 -9.79 -3.06
N SER A 69 -3.84 -8.74 -2.37
CA SER A 69 -4.47 -8.26 -1.14
C SER A 69 -5.92 -7.82 -1.37
N ASN A 70 -6.19 -7.12 -2.48
CA ASN A 70 -7.52 -6.67 -2.85
C ASN A 70 -8.49 -7.86 -3.02
N TYR A 71 -8.10 -8.89 -3.78
CA TYR A 71 -8.93 -10.07 -3.94
C TYR A 71 -9.16 -10.83 -2.62
N LEU A 72 -8.16 -10.92 -1.76
CA LEU A 72 -8.32 -11.53 -0.42
C LEU A 72 -9.28 -10.74 0.46
N MET A 73 -9.22 -9.42 0.40
CA MET A 73 -10.16 -8.55 1.14
C MET A 73 -11.58 -8.71 0.64
N LEU A 74 -11.81 -8.74 -0.69
CA LEU A 74 -13.13 -9.02 -1.27
C LEU A 74 -13.66 -10.40 -0.85
N LEU A 75 -12.80 -11.43 -0.85
CA LEU A 75 -13.17 -12.75 -0.38
C LEU A 75 -13.58 -12.75 1.10
N SER A 76 -12.83 -12.03 1.95
CA SER A 76 -13.14 -11.92 3.38
C SER A 76 -14.49 -11.25 3.61
N MET A 77 -14.80 -10.21 2.82
CA MET A 77 -16.12 -9.57 2.86
C MET A 77 -17.25 -10.51 2.44
N ALA A 78 -17.04 -11.29 1.37
CA ALA A 78 -18.04 -12.25 0.92
C ALA A 78 -18.35 -13.28 2.00
N ILE A 79 -17.31 -13.78 2.70
CA ILE A 79 -17.47 -14.74 3.81
C ILE A 79 -18.32 -14.18 4.96
N LEU A 80 -18.24 -12.89 5.24
CA LEU A 80 -19.07 -12.29 6.29
C LEU A 80 -20.45 -11.84 5.80
N LEU A 81 -20.50 -11.14 4.66
CA LEU A 81 -21.72 -10.47 4.23
C LEU A 81 -22.73 -11.43 3.58
N ILE A 82 -22.29 -12.46 2.85
CA ILE A 82 -23.21 -13.38 2.19
C ILE A 82 -24.04 -14.16 3.22
N PRO A 83 -23.44 -14.83 4.23
CA PRO A 83 -24.20 -15.50 5.27
C PRO A 83 -25.12 -14.57 6.06
N LEU A 84 -24.60 -13.39 6.38
CA LEU A 84 -25.38 -12.37 7.09
C LEU A 84 -26.62 -11.95 6.30
N ALA A 85 -26.47 -11.75 4.98
CA ALA A 85 -27.57 -11.37 4.10
C ALA A 85 -28.60 -12.48 3.89
N VAL A 86 -28.15 -13.74 3.86
CA VAL A 86 -29.03 -14.90 3.57
C VAL A 86 -29.69 -15.46 4.82
N ARG A 87 -28.92 -15.58 5.91
CA ARG A 87 -29.36 -16.24 7.17
C ARG A 87 -29.65 -15.28 8.32
N GLY A 88 -29.26 -14.01 8.18
CA GLY A 88 -29.35 -12.99 9.23
C GLY A 88 -28.28 -13.13 10.33
N SER A 89 -27.35 -14.07 10.21
CA SER A 89 -26.31 -14.33 11.21
C SER A 89 -25.05 -14.91 10.55
N THR A 90 -23.91 -14.74 11.21
CA THR A 90 -22.65 -15.39 10.88
C THR A 90 -22.33 -16.48 11.89
N THR A 91 -21.67 -17.53 11.43
CA THR A 91 -21.18 -18.60 12.31
C THR A 91 -19.80 -18.27 12.85
N THR A 92 -19.41 -18.92 13.94
CA THR A 92 -18.07 -18.84 14.50
C THR A 92 -16.99 -19.21 13.47
N LEU A 93 -17.26 -20.22 12.64
CA LEU A 93 -16.34 -20.64 11.57
C LEU A 93 -16.11 -19.51 10.53
N GLU A 94 -17.19 -18.87 10.06
CA GLU A 94 -17.09 -17.77 9.09
C GLU A 94 -16.32 -16.58 9.64
N PHE A 95 -16.51 -16.28 10.93
CA PHE A 95 -15.74 -15.24 11.61
C PHE A 95 -14.25 -15.60 11.70
N PHE A 96 -13.89 -16.84 12.05
CA PHE A 96 -12.49 -17.27 12.06
C PHE A 96 -11.87 -17.33 10.67
N LEU A 97 -12.61 -17.71 9.64
CA LEU A 97 -12.14 -17.65 8.25
C LEU A 97 -11.87 -16.21 7.81
N PHE A 98 -12.74 -15.28 8.16
CA PHE A 98 -12.49 -13.85 7.94
C PHE A 98 -11.18 -13.40 8.61
N LEU A 99 -10.99 -13.69 9.90
CA LEU A 99 -9.77 -13.33 10.62
C LEU A 99 -8.51 -13.97 10.01
N ALA A 100 -8.60 -15.24 9.61
CA ALA A 100 -7.50 -15.94 8.97
C ALA A 100 -7.06 -15.24 7.66
N ILE A 101 -8.02 -14.77 6.86
CA ILE A 101 -7.73 -14.01 5.65
C ILE A 101 -7.06 -12.66 5.99
N GLN A 102 -7.52 -11.95 7.03
CA GLN A 102 -6.87 -10.70 7.45
C GLN A 102 -5.40 -10.93 7.83
N ILE A 103 -5.12 -11.98 8.59
CA ILE A 103 -3.75 -12.37 8.96
C ILE A 103 -2.96 -12.72 7.69
N THR A 104 -3.56 -13.46 6.75
CA THR A 104 -2.91 -13.81 5.48
C THR A 104 -2.53 -12.58 4.67
N VAL A 105 -3.37 -11.56 4.61
CA VAL A 105 -3.06 -10.29 3.94
C VAL A 105 -1.86 -9.60 4.59
N ILE A 106 -1.83 -9.53 5.93
CA ILE A 106 -0.70 -8.94 6.66
C ILE A 106 0.60 -9.69 6.37
N VAL A 107 0.56 -11.03 6.42
CA VAL A 107 1.72 -11.88 6.14
C VAL A 107 2.17 -11.71 4.68
N LEU A 108 1.25 -11.68 3.73
CA LEU A 108 1.53 -11.47 2.31
C LEU A 108 2.27 -10.13 2.08
N ILE A 109 1.75 -9.05 2.65
CA ILE A 109 2.35 -7.72 2.54
C ILE A 109 3.75 -7.71 3.14
N THR A 110 3.90 -8.18 4.38
CA THR A 110 5.18 -8.19 5.09
C THR A 110 6.22 -9.06 4.37
N ALA A 111 5.85 -10.28 3.99
CA ALA A 111 6.75 -11.20 3.29
C ALA A 111 7.16 -10.65 1.91
N SER A 112 6.23 -10.02 1.18
CA SER A 112 6.52 -9.42 -0.12
C SER A 112 7.50 -8.25 -0.01
N ILE A 113 7.37 -7.41 1.01
CA ILE A 113 8.30 -6.29 1.27
C ILE A 113 9.69 -6.83 1.61
N LEU A 114 9.79 -7.76 2.56
CA LEU A 114 11.08 -8.32 2.97
C LEU A 114 11.78 -9.03 1.80
N TRP A 115 11.04 -9.82 1.03
CA TRP A 115 11.58 -10.50 -0.14
C TRP A 115 12.06 -9.51 -1.20
N LEU A 116 11.28 -8.46 -1.47
CA LEU A 116 11.62 -7.43 -2.44
C LEU A 116 12.89 -6.68 -2.04
N GLU A 117 12.99 -6.24 -0.78
CA GLU A 117 14.18 -5.52 -0.31
C GLU A 117 15.44 -6.39 -0.39
N ASN A 118 15.35 -7.67 -0.01
CA ASN A 118 16.47 -8.59 -0.16
C ASN A 118 16.89 -8.72 -1.64
N LYS A 119 15.94 -8.90 -2.55
CA LYS A 119 16.25 -9.02 -3.99
C LYS A 119 16.78 -7.73 -4.60
N ARG A 120 16.28 -6.57 -4.17
CA ARG A 120 16.83 -5.27 -4.57
C ARG A 120 18.28 -5.12 -4.12
N ASN A 121 18.55 -5.43 -2.85
CA ASN A 121 19.90 -5.37 -2.30
C ASN A 121 20.86 -6.31 -3.02
N ASP A 122 20.44 -7.54 -3.39
CA ASP A 122 21.25 -8.45 -4.20
C ASP A 122 21.62 -7.82 -5.55
N ILE A 123 20.68 -7.17 -6.23
CA ILE A 123 20.93 -6.54 -7.54
C ILE A 123 21.84 -5.30 -7.38
N LEU A 124 21.60 -4.47 -6.37
CA LEU A 124 22.37 -3.25 -6.14
C LEU A 124 23.77 -3.54 -5.62
N SER A 125 23.99 -4.58 -4.83
CA SER A 125 25.32 -4.98 -4.37
C SER A 125 26.23 -5.51 -5.48
N ALA A 126 25.65 -6.00 -6.58
CA ALA A 126 26.38 -6.42 -7.77
C ALA A 126 26.75 -5.25 -8.70
N ASP A 127 26.31 -4.03 -8.37
CA ASP A 127 26.58 -2.83 -9.17
C ASP A 127 28.06 -2.42 -9.06
N ARG A 128 28.71 -2.28 -10.22
CA ARG A 128 30.11 -1.82 -10.34
C ARG A 128 30.22 -0.31 -10.60
N SER A 129 29.12 0.34 -10.83
CA SER A 129 29.03 1.79 -11.14
C SER A 129 27.92 2.47 -10.34
N PRO A 130 27.95 2.40 -9.00
CA PRO A 130 26.89 2.97 -8.18
C PRO A 130 26.80 4.48 -8.43
N LEU A 131 25.58 4.99 -8.48
CA LEU A 131 25.33 6.42 -8.58
C LEU A 131 25.55 7.05 -7.20
N LEU A 132 26.61 7.79 -7.05
CA LEU A 132 26.87 8.58 -5.85
C LEU A 132 26.04 9.87 -5.91
N VAL A 133 24.80 9.78 -5.49
CA VAL A 133 23.92 10.95 -5.28
C VAL A 133 23.76 11.13 -3.79
N ASP A 134 24.15 12.28 -3.31
CA ASP A 134 23.96 12.65 -1.90
C ASP A 134 22.51 13.13 -1.70
N ASP A 135 21.59 12.16 -1.68
CA ASP A 135 20.18 12.44 -1.37
C ASP A 135 19.99 12.76 0.12
N ASP A 136 20.98 12.47 0.99
CA ASP A 136 20.92 12.71 2.43
C ASP A 136 20.79 14.21 2.74
N LEU A 137 21.26 15.07 1.85
CA LEU A 137 21.07 16.53 1.94
C LEU A 137 19.58 16.94 2.01
N TYR A 138 18.72 16.17 1.34
CA TYR A 138 17.29 16.46 1.24
C TYR A 138 16.43 15.64 2.22
N TRP A 139 17.01 14.60 2.87
CA TRP A 139 16.34 13.79 3.86
C TRP A 139 16.72 14.23 5.27
N LYS A 140 15.74 14.73 6.03
CA LYS A 140 15.93 15.13 7.43
C LYS A 140 14.85 14.51 8.30
N ASN A 141 15.25 13.76 9.31
CA ASN A 141 14.32 13.11 10.26
C ASN A 141 13.24 12.25 9.58
N GLY A 142 13.57 11.57 8.48
CA GLY A 142 12.63 10.76 7.71
C GLY A 142 11.75 11.53 6.74
N TRP A 143 11.92 12.84 6.60
CA TRP A 143 11.17 13.68 5.67
C TRP A 143 12.04 14.16 4.53
N TYR A 144 11.51 14.09 3.32
CA TYR A 144 12.17 14.63 2.12
C TYR A 144 11.78 16.09 1.89
N SER A 145 12.76 16.96 1.61
CA SER A 145 12.51 18.38 1.36
C SER A 145 13.48 18.92 0.30
N ASN A 146 13.04 18.93 -0.96
CA ASN A 146 13.78 19.50 -2.07
C ASN A 146 12.87 20.43 -2.89
N PRO A 147 13.12 21.75 -2.92
CA PRO A 147 12.30 22.71 -3.68
C PRO A 147 12.37 22.50 -5.19
N ASP A 148 13.50 22.00 -5.71
CA ASP A 148 13.73 21.82 -7.13
C ASP A 148 13.11 20.52 -7.66
N ASP A 149 12.78 19.56 -6.79
CA ASP A 149 12.09 18.33 -7.17
C ASP A 149 10.60 18.59 -7.37
N LYS A 150 10.09 18.32 -8.58
CA LYS A 150 8.67 18.51 -8.92
C LYS A 150 7.75 17.47 -8.30
N ARG A 151 8.27 16.32 -7.89
CA ARG A 151 7.47 15.22 -7.32
C ARG A 151 6.89 15.62 -5.98
N PHE A 152 5.66 15.23 -5.75
CA PHE A 152 4.99 15.41 -4.45
C PHE A 152 5.30 14.27 -3.48
N PHE A 153 5.23 13.02 -3.97
CA PHE A 153 5.66 11.82 -3.24
C PHE A 153 7.01 11.35 -3.76
N VAL A 154 7.94 11.18 -2.85
CA VAL A 154 9.29 10.70 -3.14
C VAL A 154 9.55 9.43 -2.37
N GLN A 155 10.00 8.40 -3.07
CA GLN A 155 10.41 7.13 -2.48
C GLN A 155 11.88 7.23 -2.08
N ASP A 156 12.18 6.69 -0.91
CA ASP A 156 13.55 6.48 -0.48
C ASP A 156 14.25 5.49 -1.44
N ARG A 157 15.50 5.81 -1.78
CA ARG A 157 16.32 4.97 -2.66
C ARG A 157 16.82 3.73 -1.95
N MET A 158 17.04 3.81 -0.64
CA MET A 158 17.54 2.70 0.17
C MET A 158 16.43 1.70 0.51
N CYS A 159 15.19 2.18 0.72
CA CYS A 159 14.05 1.34 1.09
C CYS A 159 12.82 1.64 0.22
N SER A 160 12.34 0.64 -0.54
CA SER A 160 11.17 0.82 -1.42
C SER A 160 9.86 1.00 -0.66
N ALA A 161 9.82 0.63 0.59
CA ALA A 161 8.66 0.80 1.46
C ALA A 161 8.60 2.18 2.13
N ASN A 162 9.69 2.94 2.08
CA ASN A 162 9.76 4.26 2.69
C ASN A 162 9.41 5.35 1.66
N PHE A 163 8.39 6.14 2.00
CA PHE A 163 7.91 7.28 1.20
C PHE A 163 7.78 8.50 2.06
N SER A 164 8.12 9.65 1.48
CA SER A 164 7.87 10.95 2.08
C SER A 164 7.13 11.85 1.10
N MET A 165 6.29 12.74 1.63
CA MET A 165 5.87 13.90 0.89
C MET A 165 7.04 14.88 0.80
N ASN A 166 7.17 15.56 -0.34
CA ASN A 166 8.17 16.62 -0.47
C ASN A 166 7.77 17.84 0.36
N MET A 167 8.37 17.99 1.53
CA MET A 167 8.07 19.03 2.51
C MET A 167 8.44 20.44 2.03
N ALA A 168 9.15 20.58 0.92
CA ALA A 168 9.33 21.87 0.25
C ALA A 168 8.03 22.38 -0.39
N LYS A 169 7.05 21.50 -0.68
CA LYS A 169 5.78 21.86 -1.30
C LYS A 169 4.78 22.38 -0.25
N PRO A 170 4.07 23.50 -0.53
CA PRO A 170 3.08 24.06 0.41
C PRO A 170 1.97 23.09 0.79
N ALA A 171 1.49 22.27 -0.18
CA ALA A 171 0.46 21.29 0.07
C ALA A 171 0.91 20.19 1.07
N ALA A 172 2.18 19.74 1.01
CA ALA A 172 2.71 18.77 1.96
C ALA A 172 2.76 19.36 3.38
N LYS A 173 3.18 20.61 3.52
CA LYS A 173 3.18 21.32 4.81
C LYS A 173 1.77 21.51 5.38
N ALA A 174 0.79 21.81 4.52
CA ALA A 174 -0.61 21.96 4.94
C ALA A 174 -1.17 20.63 5.48
N ILE A 175 -0.94 19.51 4.78
CA ILE A 175 -1.39 18.18 5.20
C ILE A 175 -0.74 17.77 6.53
N THR A 176 0.58 17.91 6.66
CA THR A 176 1.29 17.56 7.90
C THR A 176 0.97 18.50 9.04
N GLY A 177 0.79 19.80 8.79
CA GLY A 177 0.37 20.77 9.78
C GLY A 177 -1.03 20.49 10.35
N THR A 178 -1.95 19.97 9.53
CA THR A 178 -3.28 19.55 9.98
C THR A 178 -3.23 18.28 10.86
N ILE A 179 -2.29 17.38 10.61
CA ILE A 179 -2.11 16.14 11.39
C ILE A 179 -1.46 16.45 12.76
N THR A 180 -0.54 17.42 12.81
CA THR A 180 0.16 17.79 14.06
C THR A 180 -0.61 18.77 14.93
N ALA A 181 -1.65 19.42 14.44
CA ALA A 181 -2.50 20.38 15.16
C ALA A 181 -3.78 19.75 15.74
N GLY A 182 -4.03 18.47 15.51
CA GLY A 182 -5.14 17.68 16.09
C GLY A 182 -4.65 16.72 17.16
#